data_ef6dd1c5243e481546a81f3289ba48e7
#
_entry.id   ef6dd1c5243e481546a81f3289ba48e7
#
_cell.length_a   1.000
_cell.length_b   1.000
_cell.length_c   1.000
_cell.angle_alpha   90.00
_cell.angle_beta   90.00
_cell.angle_gamma   90.00
#
_symmetry.space_group_name_H-M   'P 1'
#
loop_
_entity.id
_entity.type
_entity.pdbx_description
1 polymer ?
#
loop_
_entity_poly.entity_id
_entity_poly.type
_entity_poly.pdbx_seq_one_letter_code
_entity_poly.pdbx_strand_id
1 'polypeptide(L)'
;VIEAFQSAGDVLRLRDVVIRTGYSKGMCFRLLYTLHQCGFLDKVGENHYRLASEVRRRRLYRIGYAAQGQDSSFDREVGLSLARAAEREHIELIVVDNRYQPKIALRSADYLVREQVDLVIEFQTDELIAPAIASKYLEANIPFIAIDIPHPGATYFGANNYQAGLMAGHYMGRWAKKHWNGEVEEILLIELLRAGSLPKARMRGLAAGISEVIRLPAACRTVSIDGDGQFQTSLERVRKYLRESKSKRILVGAANDPSALGALRAFEEAGRAPECVIVGQNAEPEARAELRVANTRLIASVAYFPEKYGDGLLRLALDILARKAAPPAVFTTHQVITPENVDHFYPNDSLLAAPG
;
A
#
# COMPACT_ATOMS: atom_id res chain seq x y z
N VAL A 1 27.52 -15.44 -25.05
CA VAL A 1 28.65 -14.46 -24.93
C VAL A 1 28.41 -13.51 -23.75
N ILE A 2 27.17 -13.00 -23.54
CA ILE A 2 26.87 -12.15 -22.36
C ILE A 2 27.11 -12.94 -21.07
N GLU A 3 26.71 -14.20 -20.99
CA GLU A 3 26.94 -15.10 -19.85
C GLU A 3 28.40 -15.38 -19.54
N ALA A 4 29.32 -15.08 -20.47
CA ALA A 4 30.74 -15.16 -20.20
C ALA A 4 31.21 -14.13 -19.17
N PHE A 5 30.44 -13.01 -18.98
CA PHE A 5 30.68 -11.99 -17.97
C PHE A 5 30.01 -12.42 -16.67
N GLN A 6 30.74 -13.06 -15.78
CA GLN A 6 30.21 -13.66 -14.53
C GLN A 6 29.97 -12.65 -13.42
N SER A 7 30.61 -11.47 -13.49
CA SER A 7 30.43 -10.40 -12.52
C SER A 7 30.26 -9.02 -13.18
N ALA A 8 29.63 -8.10 -12.49
CA ALA A 8 29.42 -6.74 -12.99
C ALA A 8 30.71 -5.94 -13.25
N GLY A 9 31.85 -6.39 -12.70
CA GLY A 9 33.17 -5.79 -12.89
C GLY A 9 34.04 -6.48 -13.94
N ASP A 10 33.57 -7.61 -14.50
CA ASP A 10 34.35 -8.37 -15.46
C ASP A 10 34.74 -7.53 -16.69
N VAL A 11 36.04 -7.44 -16.95
CA VAL A 11 36.60 -6.88 -18.17
C VAL A 11 37.26 -8.01 -18.93
N LEU A 12 36.65 -8.43 -20.04
CA LEU A 12 37.08 -9.57 -20.80
C LEU A 12 37.68 -9.17 -22.15
N ARG A 13 38.76 -9.84 -22.56
CA ARG A 13 39.28 -9.79 -23.93
C ARG A 13 38.57 -10.81 -24.79
N LEU A 14 38.66 -10.64 -26.10
CA LEU A 14 38.13 -11.60 -27.06
C LEU A 14 38.59 -13.05 -26.75
N ARG A 15 39.88 -13.25 -26.40
CA ARG A 15 40.42 -14.59 -26.05
C ARG A 15 39.74 -15.18 -24.80
N ASP A 16 39.42 -14.34 -23.82
CA ASP A 16 38.82 -14.79 -22.57
C ASP A 16 37.36 -15.23 -22.82
N VAL A 17 36.66 -14.53 -23.71
CA VAL A 17 35.33 -14.92 -24.17
C VAL A 17 35.36 -16.22 -24.96
N VAL A 18 36.35 -16.42 -25.85
CA VAL A 18 36.54 -17.68 -26.58
C VAL A 18 36.74 -18.85 -25.61
N ILE A 19 37.59 -18.67 -24.60
CA ILE A 19 37.88 -19.71 -23.59
C ILE A 19 36.59 -20.03 -22.78
N ARG A 20 35.87 -19.00 -22.33
CA ARG A 20 34.67 -19.19 -21.47
C ARG A 20 33.47 -19.76 -22.23
N THR A 21 33.36 -19.47 -23.53
CA THR A 21 32.18 -19.89 -24.32
C THR A 21 32.41 -21.12 -25.18
N GLY A 22 33.67 -21.44 -25.48
CA GLY A 22 34.03 -22.52 -26.43
C GLY A 22 33.70 -22.19 -27.90
N TYR A 23 33.25 -20.96 -28.20
CA TYR A 23 32.95 -20.57 -29.59
C TYR A 23 34.20 -20.20 -30.37
N SER A 24 34.11 -20.27 -31.71
CA SER A 24 35.23 -19.87 -32.57
C SER A 24 35.54 -18.36 -32.39
N LYS A 25 36.82 -17.99 -32.57
CA LYS A 25 37.30 -16.61 -32.47
C LYS A 25 36.50 -15.65 -33.35
N GLY A 26 36.16 -16.05 -34.57
CA GLY A 26 35.38 -15.23 -35.51
C GLY A 26 33.95 -15.03 -35.06
N MET A 27 33.35 -16.05 -34.45
CA MET A 27 32.00 -15.95 -33.89
C MET A 27 31.96 -15.02 -32.66
N CYS A 28 32.90 -15.21 -31.73
CA CYS A 28 33.03 -14.33 -30.57
C CYS A 28 33.24 -12.86 -30.95
N PHE A 29 34.10 -12.61 -31.94
CA PHE A 29 34.39 -11.26 -32.44
C PHE A 29 33.11 -10.60 -32.97
N ARG A 30 32.34 -11.27 -33.85
CA ARG A 30 31.10 -10.75 -34.40
C ARG A 30 30.06 -10.48 -33.31
N LEU A 31 29.89 -11.42 -32.38
CA LEU A 31 28.95 -11.27 -31.27
C LEU A 31 29.34 -10.12 -30.34
N LEU A 32 30.62 -9.99 -29.97
CA LEU A 32 31.10 -8.86 -29.15
C LEU A 32 30.92 -7.52 -29.87
N TYR A 33 31.21 -7.47 -31.18
CA TYR A 33 30.99 -6.29 -31.99
C TYR A 33 29.48 -5.90 -32.02
N THR A 34 28.61 -6.86 -32.34
CA THR A 34 27.14 -6.62 -32.38
C THR A 34 26.63 -6.19 -31.01
N LEU A 35 27.00 -6.86 -29.94
CA LEU A 35 26.59 -6.51 -28.59
C LEU A 35 27.08 -5.12 -28.17
N HIS A 36 28.28 -4.72 -28.62
CA HIS A 36 28.76 -3.36 -28.41
C HIS A 36 27.94 -2.32 -29.20
N GLN A 37 27.66 -2.58 -30.49
CA GLN A 37 26.84 -1.71 -31.31
C GLN A 37 25.39 -1.56 -30.78
N CYS A 38 24.87 -2.64 -30.20
CA CYS A 38 23.53 -2.64 -29.57
C CYS A 38 23.52 -2.07 -28.14
N GLY A 39 24.65 -1.56 -27.63
CA GLY A 39 24.72 -0.96 -26.29
C GLY A 39 24.76 -1.97 -25.12
N PHE A 40 24.89 -3.26 -25.39
CA PHE A 40 25.00 -4.29 -24.35
C PHE A 40 26.41 -4.40 -23.73
N LEU A 41 27.43 -3.95 -24.45
CA LEU A 41 28.81 -3.94 -23.99
C LEU A 41 29.45 -2.57 -24.17
N ASP A 42 30.21 -2.12 -23.17
CA ASP A 42 31.11 -0.98 -23.26
C ASP A 42 32.50 -1.50 -23.70
N LYS A 43 33.13 -0.81 -24.63
CA LYS A 43 34.53 -1.02 -24.97
C LYS A 43 35.38 -0.13 -24.07
N VAL A 44 36.09 -0.73 -23.12
CA VAL A 44 36.86 -0.01 -22.08
C VAL A 44 38.34 0.11 -22.37
N GLY A 45 38.75 -0.35 -23.55
CA GLY A 45 40.13 -0.33 -24.02
C GLY A 45 40.27 -1.10 -25.34
N GLU A 46 41.49 -1.21 -25.87
CA GLU A 46 41.73 -1.97 -27.07
C GLU A 46 41.42 -3.46 -26.82
N ASN A 47 40.37 -3.96 -27.49
CA ASN A 47 39.87 -5.34 -27.35
C ASN A 47 39.43 -5.78 -25.94
N HIS A 48 39.09 -4.82 -25.06
CA HIS A 48 38.52 -5.09 -23.75
C HIS A 48 37.06 -4.67 -23.72
N TYR A 49 36.21 -5.57 -23.29
CA TYR A 49 34.77 -5.38 -23.22
C TYR A 49 34.32 -5.58 -21.78
N ARG A 50 33.31 -4.79 -21.39
CA ARG A 50 32.63 -4.86 -20.12
C ARG A 50 31.14 -4.80 -20.41
N LEU A 51 30.29 -5.41 -19.57
CA LEU A 51 28.86 -5.21 -19.66
C LEU A 51 28.54 -3.72 -19.51
N ALA A 52 27.75 -3.15 -20.43
CA ALA A 52 27.32 -1.78 -20.35
C ALA A 52 26.56 -1.54 -19.04
N SER A 53 26.59 -0.30 -18.52
CA SER A 53 25.92 0.04 -17.26
C SER A 53 24.43 -0.23 -17.29
N GLU A 54 23.80 -0.15 -18.46
CA GLU A 54 22.38 -0.49 -18.65
C GLU A 54 22.12 -2.01 -18.65
N VAL A 55 23.06 -2.83 -19.16
CA VAL A 55 22.99 -4.29 -19.09
C VAL A 55 23.30 -4.79 -17.68
N ARG A 56 24.16 -4.06 -16.93
CA ARG A 56 24.37 -4.32 -15.50
C ARG A 56 23.09 -4.13 -14.68
N ARG A 57 22.16 -3.27 -15.12
CA ARG A 57 20.84 -3.09 -14.53
C ARG A 57 19.89 -4.26 -14.79
N ARG A 58 20.20 -5.16 -15.74
CA ARG A 58 19.44 -6.39 -16.01
C ARG A 58 19.95 -7.61 -15.25
N ARG A 59 20.56 -7.46 -14.07
CA ARG A 59 20.46 -8.53 -13.10
C ARG A 59 18.98 -8.69 -12.81
N LEU A 60 18.40 -9.85 -13.09
CA LEU A 60 17.06 -10.19 -12.68
C LEU A 60 17.05 -10.16 -11.16
N TYR A 61 16.63 -9.04 -10.59
CA TYR A 61 16.46 -8.96 -9.16
C TYR A 61 15.33 -9.89 -8.75
N ARG A 62 15.55 -10.60 -7.66
CA ARG A 62 14.55 -11.42 -6.99
C ARG A 62 13.99 -10.62 -5.83
N ILE A 63 12.76 -10.16 -5.96
CA ILE A 63 12.09 -9.37 -4.91
C ILE A 63 11.05 -10.24 -4.23
N GLY A 64 11.16 -10.38 -2.91
CA GLY A 64 10.13 -11.02 -2.10
C GLY A 64 8.98 -10.04 -1.85
N TYR A 65 7.74 -10.47 -2.04
CA TYR A 65 6.56 -9.75 -1.60
C TYR A 65 5.78 -10.58 -0.58
N ALA A 66 5.82 -10.16 0.67
CA ALA A 66 5.01 -10.73 1.74
C ALA A 66 3.69 -9.97 1.78
N ALA A 67 2.69 -10.48 1.07
CA ALA A 67 1.36 -9.90 1.00
C ALA A 67 0.62 -10.04 2.34
N GLN A 68 -0.13 -9.01 2.74
CA GLN A 68 -0.91 -9.01 3.97
C GLN A 68 -1.99 -10.11 3.98
N GLY A 69 -2.66 -10.28 2.84
CA GLY A 69 -3.73 -11.24 2.60
C GLY A 69 -4.30 -11.08 1.20
N GLN A 70 -5.36 -11.84 0.91
CA GLN A 70 -6.09 -11.81 -0.37
C GLN A 70 -7.56 -11.42 -0.19
N ASP A 71 -8.02 -11.25 1.04
CA ASP A 71 -9.44 -11.09 1.35
C ASP A 71 -9.93 -9.66 1.10
N SER A 72 -9.09 -8.64 1.35
CA SER A 72 -9.46 -7.24 1.09
C SER A 72 -9.19 -6.82 -0.35
N SER A 73 -10.04 -5.95 -0.88
CA SER A 73 -9.86 -5.35 -2.20
C SER A 73 -8.59 -4.51 -2.28
N PHE A 74 -8.26 -3.80 -1.19
CA PHE A 74 -7.03 -3.00 -1.09
C PHE A 74 -5.78 -3.86 -1.27
N ASP A 75 -5.68 -4.99 -0.56
CA ASP A 75 -4.52 -5.87 -0.61
C ASP A 75 -4.35 -6.51 -1.99
N ARG A 76 -5.47 -6.94 -2.59
CA ARG A 76 -5.45 -7.48 -3.96
C ARG A 76 -4.96 -6.45 -4.97
N GLU A 77 -5.43 -5.19 -4.88
CA GLU A 77 -5.00 -4.13 -5.80
C GLU A 77 -3.52 -3.78 -5.63
N VAL A 78 -2.99 -3.73 -4.40
CA VAL A 78 -1.55 -3.56 -4.15
C VAL A 78 -0.76 -4.69 -4.80
N GLY A 79 -1.16 -5.95 -4.56
CA GLY A 79 -0.47 -7.12 -5.13
C GLY A 79 -0.50 -7.13 -6.66
N LEU A 80 -1.66 -6.86 -7.27
CA LEU A 80 -1.82 -6.78 -8.73
C LEU A 80 -0.99 -5.64 -9.34
N SER A 81 -0.97 -4.48 -8.70
CA SER A 81 -0.19 -3.34 -9.21
C SER A 81 1.31 -3.62 -9.13
N LEU A 82 1.77 -4.28 -8.06
CA LEU A 82 3.17 -4.68 -7.89
C LEU A 82 3.56 -5.76 -8.92
N ALA A 83 2.71 -6.76 -9.15
CA ALA A 83 2.97 -7.81 -10.13
C ALA A 83 3.12 -7.24 -11.55
N ARG A 84 2.20 -6.33 -11.96
CA ARG A 84 2.29 -5.64 -13.26
C ARG A 84 3.56 -4.80 -13.38
N ALA A 85 3.97 -4.11 -12.31
CA ALA A 85 5.20 -3.32 -12.31
C ALA A 85 6.44 -4.22 -12.43
N ALA A 86 6.48 -5.34 -11.69
CA ALA A 86 7.57 -6.31 -11.73
C ALA A 86 7.73 -6.95 -13.13
N GLU A 87 6.61 -7.29 -13.79
CA GLU A 87 6.60 -7.82 -15.15
C GLU A 87 7.21 -6.82 -16.15
N ARG A 88 6.81 -5.54 -16.08
CA ARG A 88 7.35 -4.49 -16.97
C ARG A 88 8.85 -4.27 -16.80
N GLU A 89 9.35 -4.38 -15.57
CA GLU A 89 10.77 -4.20 -15.26
C GLU A 89 11.57 -5.51 -15.33
N HIS A 90 10.94 -6.62 -15.73
CA HIS A 90 11.55 -7.94 -15.81
C HIS A 90 12.16 -8.39 -14.47
N ILE A 91 11.43 -8.22 -13.38
CA ILE A 91 11.83 -8.62 -12.03
C ILE A 91 11.14 -9.94 -11.67
N GLU A 92 11.89 -10.87 -11.08
CA GLU A 92 11.33 -12.07 -10.48
C GLU A 92 10.67 -11.69 -9.13
N LEU A 93 9.33 -11.74 -9.09
CA LEU A 93 8.55 -11.46 -7.88
C LEU A 93 8.16 -12.77 -7.19
N ILE A 94 8.69 -13.01 -5.99
CA ILE A 94 8.35 -14.15 -5.14
C ILE A 94 7.29 -13.72 -4.14
N VAL A 95 6.06 -14.18 -4.33
CA VAL A 95 4.91 -13.78 -3.51
C VAL A 95 4.61 -14.83 -2.45
N VAL A 96 4.48 -14.39 -1.21
CA VAL A 96 3.97 -15.17 -0.08
C VAL A 96 2.78 -14.45 0.56
N ASP A 97 1.86 -15.21 1.16
CA ASP A 97 0.63 -14.67 1.73
C ASP A 97 0.65 -14.83 3.27
N ASN A 98 0.63 -13.71 3.97
CA ASN A 98 0.64 -13.65 5.43
C ASN A 98 -0.72 -14.00 6.05
N ARG A 99 -1.81 -14.04 5.26
CA ARG A 99 -3.17 -14.42 5.66
C ARG A 99 -3.69 -13.69 6.90
N TYR A 100 -3.29 -12.44 7.09
CA TYR A 100 -3.57 -11.66 8.31
C TYR A 100 -3.15 -12.35 9.62
N GLN A 101 -2.23 -13.30 9.56
CA GLN A 101 -1.81 -14.09 10.70
C GLN A 101 -0.35 -13.85 11.08
N PRO A 102 -0.05 -13.34 12.29
CA PRO A 102 1.31 -13.06 12.76
C PRO A 102 2.27 -14.24 12.62
N LYS A 103 1.81 -15.44 12.96
CA LYS A 103 2.63 -16.66 12.87
C LYS A 103 2.97 -17.03 11.42
N ILE A 104 2.07 -16.76 10.48
CA ILE A 104 2.32 -17.02 9.07
C ILE A 104 3.28 -15.97 8.54
N ALA A 105 3.12 -14.68 8.87
CA ALA A 105 4.04 -13.62 8.48
C ALA A 105 5.48 -13.90 8.91
N LEU A 106 5.70 -14.41 10.13
CA LEU A 106 7.04 -14.84 10.58
C LEU A 106 7.60 -15.99 9.74
N ARG A 107 6.77 -16.96 9.33
CA ARG A 107 7.18 -18.07 8.44
C ARG A 107 7.45 -17.59 7.00
N SER A 108 6.65 -16.64 6.52
CA SER A 108 6.86 -15.99 5.23
C SER A 108 8.21 -15.29 5.18
N ALA A 109 8.58 -14.57 6.25
CA ALA A 109 9.89 -13.95 6.37
C ALA A 109 11.03 -14.99 6.34
N ASP A 110 10.91 -16.09 7.10
CA ASP A 110 11.89 -17.18 7.07
C ASP A 110 12.01 -17.82 5.68
N TYR A 111 10.89 -17.94 4.95
CA TYR A 111 10.89 -18.47 3.60
C TYR A 111 11.62 -17.52 2.63
N LEU A 112 11.31 -16.23 2.64
CA LEU A 112 11.95 -15.25 1.77
C LEU A 112 13.47 -15.12 2.04
N VAL A 113 13.90 -15.25 3.30
CA VAL A 113 15.32 -15.32 3.65
C VAL A 113 15.99 -16.56 3.02
N ARG A 114 15.36 -17.73 3.10
CA ARG A 114 15.88 -18.97 2.48
C ARG A 114 15.93 -18.90 0.95
N GLU A 115 14.98 -18.20 0.33
CA GLU A 115 14.97 -17.96 -1.11
C GLU A 115 16.05 -16.98 -1.57
N GLN A 116 16.77 -16.36 -0.62
CA GLN A 116 17.86 -15.42 -0.91
C GLN A 116 17.44 -14.28 -1.84
N VAL A 117 16.28 -13.70 -1.58
CA VAL A 117 15.78 -12.53 -2.33
C VAL A 117 16.72 -11.34 -2.15
N ASP A 118 16.79 -10.46 -3.15
CA ASP A 118 17.66 -9.29 -3.11
C ASP A 118 17.06 -8.15 -2.24
N LEU A 119 15.72 -8.12 -2.12
CA LEU A 119 14.97 -7.15 -1.31
C LEU A 119 13.60 -7.74 -0.96
N VAL A 120 13.05 -7.35 0.16
CA VAL A 120 11.67 -7.70 0.55
C VAL A 120 10.77 -6.46 0.58
N ILE A 121 9.57 -6.61 0.07
CA ILE A 121 8.44 -5.70 0.27
C ILE A 121 7.51 -6.40 1.26
N GLU A 122 7.43 -5.89 2.50
CA GLU A 122 6.69 -6.49 3.60
C GLU A 122 5.37 -5.74 3.81
N PHE A 123 4.27 -6.47 3.76
CA PHE A 123 2.95 -5.95 4.05
C PHE A 123 2.24 -6.85 5.05
N GLN A 124 2.12 -6.38 6.27
CA GLN A 124 1.40 -7.06 7.35
C GLN A 124 0.82 -6.03 8.33
N THR A 125 -0.28 -6.36 9.01
CA THR A 125 -1.08 -5.38 9.76
C THR A 125 -0.73 -5.31 11.25
N ASP A 126 -0.08 -6.32 11.82
CA ASP A 126 0.17 -6.38 13.26
C ASP A 126 1.48 -5.68 13.63
N GLU A 127 1.41 -4.46 14.21
CA GLU A 127 2.60 -3.69 14.62
C GLU A 127 3.47 -4.46 15.62
N LEU A 128 2.89 -5.34 16.44
CA LEU A 128 3.64 -6.05 17.50
C LEU A 128 4.66 -7.05 16.97
N ILE A 129 4.43 -7.63 15.78
CA ILE A 129 5.36 -8.59 15.19
C ILE A 129 6.38 -7.93 14.25
N ALA A 130 6.19 -6.67 13.91
CA ALA A 130 7.08 -5.94 12.99
C ALA A 130 8.56 -6.00 13.40
N PRO A 131 8.94 -5.85 14.69
CA PRO A 131 10.33 -5.99 15.10
C PRO A 131 10.91 -7.40 14.87
N ALA A 132 10.11 -8.45 15.09
CA ALA A 132 10.57 -9.83 14.91
C ALA A 132 10.77 -10.18 13.42
N ILE A 133 9.91 -9.68 12.53
CA ILE A 133 10.09 -9.80 11.08
C ILE A 133 11.33 -9.02 10.62
N ALA A 134 11.46 -7.77 11.07
CA ALA A 134 12.59 -6.92 10.74
C ALA A 134 13.94 -7.54 11.15
N SER A 135 14.02 -8.16 12.34
CA SER A 135 15.23 -8.84 12.81
C SER A 135 15.70 -9.91 11.82
N LYS A 136 14.80 -10.72 11.26
CA LYS A 136 15.12 -11.78 10.30
C LYS A 136 15.75 -11.21 9.02
N TYR A 137 15.21 -10.12 8.47
CA TYR A 137 15.75 -9.50 7.26
C TYR A 137 17.08 -8.79 7.55
N LEU A 138 17.21 -8.10 8.69
CA LEU A 138 18.44 -7.44 9.10
C LEU A 138 19.58 -8.44 9.34
N GLU A 139 19.32 -9.55 10.04
CA GLU A 139 20.29 -10.62 10.27
C GLU A 139 20.77 -11.26 8.97
N ALA A 140 19.88 -11.38 7.98
CA ALA A 140 20.19 -11.88 6.65
C ALA A 140 20.82 -10.82 5.73
N ASN A 141 20.98 -9.57 6.18
CA ASN A 141 21.41 -8.43 5.37
C ASN A 141 20.55 -8.20 4.11
N ILE A 142 19.27 -8.46 4.19
CA ILE A 142 18.31 -8.22 3.11
C ILE A 142 17.63 -6.87 3.38
N PRO A 143 17.77 -5.88 2.48
CA PRO A 143 17.03 -4.62 2.60
C PRO A 143 15.53 -4.86 2.41
N PHE A 144 14.69 -4.04 3.05
CA PHE A 144 13.25 -4.23 2.95
C PHE A 144 12.48 -2.91 3.04
N ILE A 145 11.32 -2.90 2.41
CA ILE A 145 10.34 -1.82 2.39
C ILE A 145 9.13 -2.31 3.18
N ALA A 146 8.62 -1.50 4.08
CA ALA A 146 7.42 -1.81 4.86
C ALA A 146 6.22 -0.99 4.33
N ILE A 147 5.15 -1.68 3.93
CA ILE A 147 3.91 -1.05 3.47
C ILE A 147 3.02 -0.75 4.68
N ASP A 148 2.61 0.51 4.79
CA ASP A 148 1.62 1.07 5.74
C ASP A 148 1.88 0.84 7.23
N ILE A 149 2.55 -0.23 7.64
CA ILE A 149 2.95 -0.50 9.02
C ILE A 149 4.48 -0.39 9.14
N PRO A 150 5.01 0.50 9.98
CA PRO A 150 6.44 0.70 10.09
C PRO A 150 7.14 -0.51 10.72
N HIS A 151 8.27 -0.89 10.14
CA HIS A 151 9.16 -1.91 10.67
C HIS A 151 10.52 -1.29 11.00
N PRO A 152 11.14 -1.64 12.11
CA PRO A 152 12.49 -1.15 12.45
C PRO A 152 13.50 -1.45 11.32
N GLY A 153 14.20 -0.42 10.84
CA GLY A 153 15.20 -0.56 9.78
C GLY A 153 14.65 -0.61 8.34
N ALA A 154 13.33 -0.66 8.15
CA ALA A 154 12.71 -0.58 6.83
C ALA A 154 12.61 0.86 6.32
N THR A 155 12.58 1.01 4.99
CA THR A 155 12.01 2.21 4.39
C THR A 155 10.49 2.08 4.40
N TYR A 156 9.80 3.05 4.98
CA TYR A 156 8.34 3.08 4.98
C TYR A 156 7.81 3.51 3.60
N PHE A 157 6.76 2.82 3.14
CA PHE A 157 6.00 3.23 1.96
C PHE A 157 4.50 3.14 2.27
N GLY A 158 3.77 4.23 2.14
CA GLY A 158 2.32 4.17 2.42
C GLY A 158 1.68 5.51 2.72
N ALA A 159 0.58 5.46 3.45
CA ALA A 159 -0.23 6.62 3.75
C ALA A 159 0.44 7.63 4.69
N ASN A 160 0.30 8.93 4.41
CA ASN A 160 0.42 9.95 5.43
C ASN A 160 -0.86 9.95 6.29
N ASN A 161 -0.87 9.09 7.29
CA ASN A 161 -2.06 8.78 8.08
C ASN A 161 -2.73 10.01 8.71
N TYR A 162 -1.92 10.89 9.32
CA TYR A 162 -2.47 12.11 9.94
C TYR A 162 -3.11 13.02 8.90
N GLN A 163 -2.44 13.22 7.76
CA GLN A 163 -2.95 14.06 6.67
C GLN A 163 -4.21 13.47 6.04
N ALA A 164 -4.26 12.16 5.82
CA ALA A 164 -5.46 11.49 5.30
C ALA A 164 -6.65 11.66 6.26
N GLY A 165 -6.41 11.50 7.56
CA GLY A 165 -7.40 11.78 8.58
C GLY A 165 -7.86 13.23 8.58
N LEU A 166 -6.92 14.18 8.52
CA LEU A 166 -7.22 15.62 8.50
C LEU A 166 -8.13 15.98 7.31
N MET A 167 -7.84 15.45 6.12
CA MET A 167 -8.66 15.65 4.93
C MET A 167 -10.10 15.11 5.12
N ALA A 168 -10.24 13.92 5.69
CA ALA A 168 -11.53 13.33 6.06
C ALA A 168 -12.30 14.21 7.05
N GLY A 169 -11.62 14.67 8.10
CA GLY A 169 -12.19 15.54 9.13
C GLY A 169 -12.65 16.89 8.58
N HIS A 170 -11.86 17.53 7.74
CA HIS A 170 -12.23 18.76 7.06
C HIS A 170 -13.48 18.59 6.20
N TYR A 171 -13.55 17.49 5.43
CA TYR A 171 -14.72 17.22 4.61
C TYR A 171 -15.97 17.01 5.47
N MET A 172 -15.86 16.18 6.50
CA MET A 172 -16.95 15.87 7.45
C MET A 172 -17.41 17.11 8.22
N GLY A 173 -16.48 17.96 8.67
CA GLY A 173 -16.77 19.22 9.34
C GLY A 173 -17.52 20.20 8.44
N ARG A 174 -17.11 20.35 7.18
CA ARG A 174 -17.82 21.18 6.19
C ARG A 174 -19.22 20.64 5.91
N TRP A 175 -19.37 19.32 5.79
CA TRP A 175 -20.67 18.69 5.63
C TRP A 175 -21.60 18.98 6.83
N ALA A 176 -21.11 18.77 8.05
CA ALA A 176 -21.87 19.04 9.28
C ALA A 176 -22.25 20.52 9.42
N LYS A 177 -21.34 21.44 9.07
CA LYS A 177 -21.62 22.87 9.04
C LYS A 177 -22.75 23.20 8.08
N LYS A 178 -22.75 22.61 6.89
CA LYS A 178 -23.76 22.87 5.84
C LYS A 178 -25.11 22.28 6.16
N HIS A 179 -25.19 21.06 6.71
CA HIS A 179 -26.43 20.30 6.85
C HIS A 179 -26.98 20.24 8.26
N TRP A 180 -26.13 20.39 9.28
CA TRP A 180 -26.51 20.37 10.69
C TRP A 180 -26.18 21.67 11.43
N ASN A 181 -25.80 22.72 10.69
CA ASN A 181 -25.36 24.01 11.25
C ASN A 181 -24.23 23.88 12.29
N GLY A 182 -23.41 22.82 12.15
CA GLY A 182 -22.35 22.51 13.09
C GLY A 182 -22.78 21.86 14.40
N GLU A 183 -24.07 21.57 14.56
CA GLU A 183 -24.59 20.91 15.75
C GLU A 183 -24.33 19.42 15.71
N VAL A 184 -23.26 18.99 16.36
CA VAL A 184 -22.81 17.59 16.46
C VAL A 184 -22.93 17.14 17.91
N GLU A 185 -23.57 16.01 18.13
CA GLU A 185 -23.76 15.45 19.48
C GLU A 185 -22.65 14.44 19.82
N GLU A 186 -22.14 13.72 18.80
CA GLU A 186 -21.17 12.66 19.05
C GLU A 186 -20.27 12.44 17.82
N ILE A 187 -18.98 12.14 18.08
CA ILE A 187 -18.01 11.64 17.10
C ILE A 187 -17.74 10.19 17.45
N LEU A 188 -18.07 9.28 16.55
CA LEU A 188 -17.76 7.87 16.66
C LEU A 188 -16.53 7.54 15.80
N LEU A 189 -15.46 7.09 16.43
CA LEU A 189 -14.23 6.66 15.75
C LEU A 189 -14.17 5.12 15.74
N ILE A 190 -14.11 4.54 14.54
CA ILE A 190 -13.93 3.10 14.37
C ILE A 190 -12.47 2.85 14.05
N GLU A 191 -11.74 2.39 15.04
CA GLU A 191 -10.29 2.26 15.01
C GLU A 191 -9.83 0.89 14.48
N LEU A 192 -8.54 0.79 14.17
CA LEU A 192 -7.82 -0.43 13.84
C LEU A 192 -6.61 -0.52 14.79
N LEU A 193 -6.87 -0.99 16.03
CA LEU A 193 -5.89 -0.91 17.11
C LEU A 193 -4.66 -1.79 16.88
N ARG A 194 -4.82 -2.97 16.27
CA ARG A 194 -3.70 -3.89 15.97
C ARG A 194 -2.64 -3.30 15.05
N ALA A 195 -3.04 -2.38 14.17
CA ALA A 195 -2.15 -1.72 13.22
C ALA A 195 -1.34 -0.56 13.84
N GLY A 196 -1.53 -0.30 15.13
CA GLY A 196 -0.65 0.52 15.96
C GLY A 196 -0.80 2.01 15.77
N SER A 197 0.34 2.69 15.86
CA SER A 197 0.41 4.15 16.05
C SER A 197 -0.01 4.95 14.81
N LEU A 198 0.28 4.47 13.59
CA LEU A 198 -0.01 5.21 12.36
C LEU A 198 -1.51 5.28 12.05
N PRO A 199 -2.28 4.18 12.01
CA PRO A 199 -3.74 4.28 11.86
C PRO A 199 -4.41 5.05 13.00
N LYS A 200 -3.85 5.00 14.21
CA LYS A 200 -4.32 5.85 15.32
C LYS A 200 -4.09 7.35 15.03
N ALA A 201 -2.99 7.71 14.36
CA ALA A 201 -2.75 9.08 13.91
C ALA A 201 -3.79 9.53 12.87
N ARG A 202 -4.31 8.60 12.02
CA ARG A 202 -5.41 8.86 11.09
C ARG A 202 -6.68 9.33 11.83
N MET A 203 -7.06 8.64 12.89
CA MET A 203 -8.22 9.01 13.69
C MET A 203 -8.02 10.33 14.45
N ARG A 204 -6.81 10.61 14.92
CA ARG A 204 -6.46 11.92 15.52
C ARG A 204 -6.56 13.05 14.49
N GLY A 205 -6.04 12.84 13.28
CA GLY A 205 -6.15 13.79 12.17
C GLY A 205 -7.61 14.08 11.81
N LEU A 206 -8.47 13.06 11.80
CA LEU A 206 -9.90 13.22 11.54
C LEU A 206 -10.57 14.10 12.61
N ALA A 207 -10.36 13.81 13.88
CA ALA A 207 -10.91 14.62 14.96
C ALA A 207 -10.39 16.08 14.93
N ALA A 208 -9.09 16.27 14.64
CA ALA A 208 -8.50 17.59 14.47
C ALA A 208 -9.14 18.35 13.29
N GLY A 209 -9.28 17.70 12.12
CA GLY A 209 -9.88 18.33 10.95
C GLY A 209 -11.34 18.74 11.15
N ILE A 210 -12.13 17.97 11.90
CA ILE A 210 -13.48 18.38 12.28
C ILE A 210 -13.41 19.67 13.14
N SER A 211 -12.54 19.67 14.15
CA SER A 211 -12.41 20.78 15.11
C SER A 211 -11.88 22.08 14.48
N GLU A 212 -11.11 21.97 13.40
CA GLU A 212 -10.63 23.12 12.61
C GLU A 212 -11.74 23.79 11.79
N VAL A 213 -12.80 23.05 11.44
CA VAL A 213 -13.90 23.55 10.58
C VAL A 213 -15.10 24.01 11.38
N ILE A 214 -15.46 23.29 12.46
CA ILE A 214 -16.60 23.58 13.32
C ILE A 214 -16.18 23.63 14.79
N ARG A 215 -16.79 24.55 15.53
CA ARG A 215 -16.66 24.55 16.98
C ARG A 215 -17.61 23.49 17.55
N LEU A 216 -17.04 22.41 18.04
CA LEU A 216 -17.83 21.35 18.66
C LEU A 216 -18.48 21.85 19.95
N PRO A 217 -19.77 21.52 20.21
CA PRO A 217 -20.43 21.80 21.48
C PRO A 217 -19.66 21.17 22.65
N ALA A 218 -19.65 21.82 23.81
CA ALA A 218 -19.01 21.29 25.02
C ALA A 218 -19.56 19.91 25.45
N ALA A 219 -20.81 19.62 25.10
CA ALA A 219 -21.46 18.34 25.37
C ALA A 219 -21.18 17.28 24.31
N CYS A 220 -20.49 17.61 23.21
CA CYS A 220 -20.12 16.65 22.16
C CYS A 220 -19.15 15.62 22.72
N ARG A 221 -19.49 14.34 22.59
CA ARG A 221 -18.67 13.24 23.06
C ARG A 221 -17.89 12.63 21.91
N THR A 222 -16.69 12.14 22.20
CA THR A 222 -15.95 11.29 21.27
C THR A 222 -15.91 9.87 21.84
N VAL A 223 -16.40 8.92 21.06
CA VAL A 223 -16.41 7.49 21.38
C VAL A 223 -15.53 6.76 20.40
N SER A 224 -14.64 5.91 20.91
CA SER A 224 -13.79 5.05 20.09
C SER A 224 -14.16 3.59 20.28
N ILE A 225 -14.27 2.86 19.19
CA ILE A 225 -14.47 1.40 19.18
C ILE A 225 -13.47 0.76 18.22
N ASP A 226 -12.97 -0.41 18.56
CA ASP A 226 -12.08 -1.17 17.69
C ASP A 226 -12.91 -1.98 16.69
N GLY A 227 -12.82 -1.65 15.41
CA GLY A 227 -13.45 -2.38 14.30
C GLY A 227 -12.61 -3.51 13.73
N ASP A 228 -11.36 -3.63 14.21
CA ASP A 228 -10.36 -4.58 13.70
C ASP A 228 -10.12 -4.49 12.17
N GLY A 229 -10.52 -3.38 11.57
CA GLY A 229 -10.45 -3.16 10.12
C GLY A 229 -11.39 -4.06 9.30
N GLN A 230 -12.31 -4.78 9.93
CA GLN A 230 -13.17 -5.78 9.31
C GLN A 230 -14.63 -5.34 9.31
N PHE A 231 -15.33 -5.59 8.21
CA PHE A 231 -16.75 -5.29 8.06
C PHE A 231 -17.59 -5.92 9.18
N GLN A 232 -17.46 -7.24 9.38
CA GLN A 232 -18.29 -7.97 10.33
C GLN A 232 -18.05 -7.52 11.78
N THR A 233 -16.79 -7.34 12.17
CA THR A 233 -16.45 -6.86 13.53
C THR A 233 -17.00 -5.47 13.76
N SER A 234 -16.86 -4.57 12.80
CA SER A 234 -17.38 -3.21 12.88
C SER A 234 -18.90 -3.18 12.97
N LEU A 235 -19.58 -3.99 12.13
CA LEU A 235 -21.04 -4.16 12.18
C LEU A 235 -21.53 -4.56 13.58
N GLU A 236 -20.94 -5.61 14.17
CA GLU A 236 -21.32 -6.11 15.48
C GLU A 236 -21.05 -5.09 16.60
N ARG A 237 -19.89 -4.44 16.56
CA ARG A 237 -19.51 -3.42 17.55
C ARG A 237 -20.40 -2.18 17.48
N VAL A 238 -20.71 -1.71 16.27
CA VAL A 238 -21.61 -0.55 16.08
C VAL A 238 -23.05 -0.91 16.46
N ARG A 239 -23.54 -2.11 16.15
CA ARG A 239 -24.85 -2.60 16.67
C ARG A 239 -24.92 -2.55 18.20
N LYS A 240 -23.84 -2.94 18.89
CA LYS A 240 -23.78 -2.85 20.35
C LYS A 240 -23.81 -1.38 20.80
N TYR A 241 -22.99 -0.52 20.21
CA TYR A 241 -22.96 0.89 20.50
C TYR A 241 -24.34 1.56 20.32
N LEU A 242 -25.06 1.25 19.23
CA LEU A 242 -26.37 1.85 18.93
C LEU A 242 -27.47 1.49 19.93
N ARG A 243 -27.35 0.39 20.68
CA ARG A 243 -28.27 0.04 21.74
C ARG A 243 -28.20 0.99 22.96
N GLU A 244 -27.01 1.55 23.17
CA GLU A 244 -26.70 2.40 24.32
C GLU A 244 -26.76 3.90 23.96
N SER A 245 -26.28 4.28 22.77
CA SER A 245 -26.25 5.66 22.30
C SER A 245 -27.67 6.18 21.92
N LYS A 246 -28.01 7.40 22.39
CA LYS A 246 -29.22 8.12 22.05
C LYS A 246 -28.97 9.35 21.17
N SER A 247 -27.71 9.59 20.79
CA SER A 247 -27.30 10.73 19.98
C SER A 247 -27.91 10.66 18.58
N LYS A 248 -28.31 11.80 18.02
CA LYS A 248 -29.01 11.90 16.72
C LYS A 248 -28.19 12.56 15.63
N ARG A 249 -27.06 13.19 15.97
CA ARG A 249 -26.14 13.83 15.00
C ARG A 249 -24.74 13.30 15.26
N ILE A 250 -24.45 12.16 14.62
CA ILE A 250 -23.23 11.37 14.87
C ILE A 250 -22.34 11.47 13.65
N LEU A 251 -21.12 11.99 13.84
CA LEU A 251 -20.06 11.92 12.84
C LEU A 251 -19.28 10.62 13.03
N VAL A 252 -19.29 9.75 12.03
CA VAL A 252 -18.62 8.44 12.10
C VAL A 252 -17.37 8.47 11.23
N GLY A 253 -16.19 8.39 11.83
CA GLY A 253 -14.92 8.23 11.13
C GLY A 253 -14.42 6.80 11.27
N ALA A 254 -14.15 6.14 10.15
CA ALA A 254 -13.64 4.77 10.17
C ALA A 254 -12.19 4.70 9.65
N ALA A 255 -11.41 3.79 10.24
CA ALA A 255 -10.00 3.61 9.89
C ALA A 255 -9.79 3.07 8.46
N ASN A 256 -10.80 2.37 7.92
CA ASN A 256 -10.84 1.88 6.54
C ASN A 256 -12.29 1.73 6.05
N ASP A 257 -12.48 1.43 4.77
CA ASP A 257 -13.80 1.29 4.17
C ASP A 257 -14.59 0.06 4.65
N PRO A 258 -14.01 -1.12 4.85
CA PRO A 258 -14.76 -2.23 5.45
C PRO A 258 -15.39 -1.86 6.79
N SER A 259 -14.67 -1.12 7.65
CA SER A 259 -15.22 -0.63 8.92
C SER A 259 -16.32 0.42 8.73
N ALA A 260 -16.17 1.31 7.74
CA ALA A 260 -17.18 2.32 7.40
C ALA A 260 -18.48 1.68 6.92
N LEU A 261 -18.37 0.69 6.01
CA LEU A 261 -19.52 -0.05 5.48
C LEU A 261 -20.20 -0.91 6.55
N GLY A 262 -19.42 -1.53 7.45
CA GLY A 262 -19.95 -2.23 8.61
C GLY A 262 -20.75 -1.32 9.53
N ALA A 263 -20.25 -0.10 9.77
CA ALA A 263 -20.99 0.92 10.53
C ALA A 263 -22.26 1.35 9.80
N LEU A 264 -22.19 1.66 8.52
CA LEU A 264 -23.35 2.04 7.71
C LEU A 264 -24.44 1.00 7.82
N ARG A 265 -24.10 -0.26 7.63
CA ARG A 265 -25.05 -1.37 7.75
C ARG A 265 -25.69 -1.46 9.14
N ALA A 266 -24.92 -1.23 10.21
CA ALA A 266 -25.47 -1.23 11.57
C ALA A 266 -26.49 -0.09 11.79
N PHE A 267 -26.21 1.11 11.29
CA PHE A 267 -27.14 2.24 11.37
C PHE A 267 -28.40 2.01 10.54
N GLU A 268 -28.30 1.40 9.36
CA GLU A 268 -29.45 1.05 8.51
C GLU A 268 -30.35 0.03 9.20
N GLU A 269 -29.80 -1.06 9.72
CA GLU A 269 -30.55 -2.10 10.43
C GLU A 269 -31.25 -1.59 11.69
N ALA A 270 -30.64 -0.60 12.35
CA ALA A 270 -31.25 0.06 13.50
C ALA A 270 -32.34 1.11 13.13
N GLY A 271 -32.54 1.37 11.81
CA GLY A 271 -33.42 2.45 11.34
C GLY A 271 -32.90 3.85 11.69
N ARG A 272 -31.60 3.99 12.00
CA ARG A 272 -30.95 5.21 12.47
C ARG A 272 -30.00 5.84 11.44
N ALA A 273 -30.03 5.39 10.19
CA ALA A 273 -29.19 5.95 9.13
C ALA A 273 -29.29 7.49 9.00
N PRO A 274 -30.47 8.14 9.14
CA PRO A 274 -30.57 9.60 9.10
C PRO A 274 -29.81 10.33 10.22
N GLU A 275 -29.46 9.64 11.29
CA GLU A 275 -28.79 10.21 12.47
C GLU A 275 -27.27 10.25 12.34
N CYS A 276 -26.69 9.70 11.27
CA CYS A 276 -25.26 9.68 11.07
C CYS A 276 -24.83 10.17 9.68
N VAL A 277 -23.55 10.52 9.58
CA VAL A 277 -22.78 10.55 8.34
C VAL A 277 -21.43 9.88 8.58
N ILE A 278 -20.93 9.20 7.56
CA ILE A 278 -19.79 8.31 7.66
C ILE A 278 -18.73 8.73 6.64
N VAL A 279 -17.47 8.71 7.06
CA VAL A 279 -16.31 8.83 6.16
C VAL A 279 -15.40 7.64 6.36
N GLY A 280 -15.08 6.96 5.25
CA GLY A 280 -14.15 5.85 5.16
C GLY A 280 -12.74 6.28 4.75
N GLN A 281 -11.90 5.28 4.54
CA GLN A 281 -10.51 5.43 4.09
C GLN A 281 -10.18 4.26 3.16
N ASN A 282 -9.40 4.49 2.14
CA ASN A 282 -8.86 3.67 1.07
C ASN A 282 -9.55 3.91 -0.29
N ALA A 283 -10.82 4.27 -0.34
CA ALA A 283 -11.69 4.29 -1.52
C ALA A 283 -11.71 2.93 -2.24
N GLU A 284 -11.97 1.87 -1.48
CA GLU A 284 -12.10 0.51 -2.01
C GLU A 284 -13.31 0.38 -2.96
N PRO A 285 -13.34 -0.59 -3.89
CA PRO A 285 -14.43 -0.76 -4.86
C PRO A 285 -15.82 -0.78 -4.22
N GLU A 286 -15.96 -1.45 -3.07
CA GLU A 286 -17.21 -1.56 -2.33
C GLU A 286 -17.69 -0.19 -1.79
N ALA A 287 -16.76 0.63 -1.27
CA ALA A 287 -17.07 1.98 -0.80
C ALA A 287 -17.38 2.91 -1.98
N ARG A 288 -16.67 2.77 -3.11
CA ARG A 288 -16.97 3.53 -4.33
C ARG A 288 -18.34 3.18 -4.90
N ALA A 289 -18.73 1.90 -4.83
CA ALA A 289 -20.08 1.47 -5.20
C ALA A 289 -21.13 2.12 -4.29
N GLU A 290 -20.89 2.12 -2.99
CA GLU A 290 -21.78 2.74 -2.01
C GLU A 290 -21.90 4.26 -2.20
N LEU A 291 -20.78 4.96 -2.51
CA LEU A 291 -20.79 6.40 -2.81
C LEU A 291 -21.71 6.77 -4.00
N ARG A 292 -22.02 5.82 -4.89
CA ARG A 292 -22.94 6.01 -6.02
C ARG A 292 -24.41 5.77 -5.65
N VAL A 293 -24.67 5.23 -4.46
CA VAL A 293 -26.04 5.01 -3.98
C VAL A 293 -26.68 6.35 -3.60
N ALA A 294 -27.86 6.60 -4.12
CA ALA A 294 -28.59 7.84 -3.83
C ALA A 294 -28.90 7.94 -2.32
N ASN A 295 -28.60 9.09 -1.74
CA ASN A 295 -28.84 9.39 -0.32
C ASN A 295 -28.08 8.50 0.66
N THR A 296 -26.99 7.84 0.24
CA THR A 296 -26.12 7.11 1.15
C THR A 296 -25.63 7.99 2.29
N ARG A 297 -25.35 7.37 3.43
CA ARG A 297 -24.74 8.06 4.58
C ARG A 297 -23.23 7.92 4.62
N LEU A 298 -22.63 7.14 3.72
CA LEU A 298 -21.20 7.20 3.40
C LEU A 298 -20.97 8.43 2.51
N ILE A 299 -20.58 9.55 3.10
CA ILE A 299 -20.45 10.83 2.37
C ILE A 299 -19.11 11.00 1.65
N ALA A 300 -18.10 10.26 2.07
CA ALA A 300 -16.78 10.23 1.42
C ALA A 300 -15.95 9.03 1.85
N SER A 301 -14.92 8.72 1.07
CA SER A 301 -13.76 7.92 1.46
C SER A 301 -12.48 8.59 0.97
N VAL A 302 -11.41 8.56 1.77
CA VAL A 302 -10.12 9.11 1.36
C VAL A 302 -9.33 8.07 0.60
N ALA A 303 -9.09 8.28 -0.69
CA ALA A 303 -8.36 7.37 -1.55
C ALA A 303 -6.86 7.34 -1.23
N TYR A 304 -6.27 6.16 -1.34
CA TYR A 304 -4.83 5.90 -1.23
C TYR A 304 -4.22 5.40 -2.54
N PHE A 305 -5.05 5.06 -3.52
CA PHE A 305 -4.66 4.61 -4.85
C PHE A 305 -3.76 3.37 -4.83
N PRO A 306 -4.22 2.23 -4.26
CA PRO A 306 -3.43 1.00 -4.18
C PRO A 306 -3.00 0.49 -5.56
N GLU A 307 -3.75 0.80 -6.61
CA GLU A 307 -3.43 0.49 -8.00
C GLU A 307 -2.15 1.19 -8.52
N LYS A 308 -1.64 2.19 -7.79
CA LYS A 308 -0.40 2.93 -8.11
C LYS A 308 0.77 2.54 -7.20
N TYR A 309 0.54 1.70 -6.18
CA TYR A 309 1.58 1.32 -5.23
C TYR A 309 2.74 0.59 -5.92
N GLY A 310 2.43 -0.31 -6.86
CA GLY A 310 3.43 -1.13 -7.53
C GLY A 310 4.55 -0.32 -8.18
N ASP A 311 4.22 0.75 -8.90
CA ASP A 311 5.22 1.61 -9.56
C ASP A 311 6.10 2.34 -8.54
N GLY A 312 5.49 2.84 -7.45
CA GLY A 312 6.22 3.53 -6.38
C GLY A 312 7.13 2.59 -5.61
N LEU A 313 6.61 1.43 -5.21
CA LEU A 313 7.33 0.37 -4.49
C LEU A 313 8.52 -0.14 -5.30
N LEU A 314 8.29 -0.44 -6.58
CA LEU A 314 9.34 -0.98 -7.42
C LEU A 314 10.44 0.03 -7.72
N ARG A 315 10.09 1.29 -7.97
CA ARG A 315 11.07 2.37 -8.12
C ARG A 315 11.91 2.50 -6.86
N LEU A 316 11.29 2.51 -5.68
CA LEU A 316 11.99 2.59 -4.40
C LEU A 316 12.89 1.37 -4.19
N ALA A 317 12.40 0.15 -4.49
CA ALA A 317 13.17 -1.07 -4.40
C ALA A 317 14.43 -1.04 -5.29
N LEU A 318 14.29 -0.61 -6.55
CA LEU A 318 15.39 -0.48 -7.49
C LEU A 318 16.41 0.58 -7.05
N ASP A 319 15.97 1.69 -6.47
CA ASP A 319 16.87 2.72 -5.94
C ASP A 319 17.67 2.20 -4.73
N ILE A 320 17.03 1.45 -3.82
CA ILE A 320 17.70 0.78 -2.69
C ILE A 320 18.72 -0.25 -3.21
N LEU A 321 18.33 -1.12 -4.14
CA LEU A 321 19.21 -2.12 -4.72
C LEU A 321 20.39 -1.52 -5.50
N ALA A 322 20.17 -0.37 -6.12
CA ALA A 322 21.22 0.43 -6.76
C ALA A 322 22.10 1.22 -5.76
N ARG A 323 21.86 1.08 -4.45
CA ARG A 323 22.55 1.81 -3.37
C ARG A 323 22.45 3.34 -3.49
N LYS A 324 21.37 3.84 -4.06
CA LYS A 324 21.06 5.26 -4.05
C LYS A 324 20.52 5.66 -2.68
N ALA A 325 20.64 6.95 -2.36
CA ALA A 325 20.01 7.48 -1.16
C ALA A 325 18.49 7.31 -1.24
N ALA A 326 17.92 6.51 -0.34
CA ALA A 326 16.48 6.35 -0.19
C ALA A 326 16.00 7.17 1.02
N PRO A 327 14.85 7.87 0.92
CA PRO A 327 14.28 8.55 2.07
C PRO A 327 13.78 7.53 3.11
N PRO A 328 13.72 7.88 4.40
CA PRO A 328 13.21 6.96 5.42
C PRO A 328 11.74 6.62 5.24
N ALA A 329 10.98 7.48 4.55
CA ALA A 329 9.57 7.28 4.24
C ALA A 329 9.20 7.87 2.88
N VAL A 330 8.35 7.15 2.15
CA VAL A 330 7.70 7.60 0.91
C VAL A 330 6.20 7.59 1.17
N PHE A 331 5.57 8.75 1.09
CA PHE A 331 4.14 8.88 1.30
C PHE A 331 3.39 8.88 -0.03
N THR A 332 2.27 8.15 -0.06
CA THR A 332 1.34 8.17 -1.17
C THR A 332 0.50 9.44 -1.18
N THR A 333 -0.05 9.79 -2.32
CA THR A 333 -1.00 10.91 -2.44
C THR A 333 -2.38 10.49 -1.92
N HIS A 334 -3.14 11.47 -1.42
CA HIS A 334 -4.49 11.25 -0.93
C HIS A 334 -5.48 12.16 -1.65
N GLN A 335 -6.71 11.66 -1.80
CA GLN A 335 -7.82 12.41 -2.39
C GLN A 335 -9.12 12.04 -1.68
N VAL A 336 -9.92 13.01 -1.32
CA VAL A 336 -11.27 12.77 -0.82
C VAL A 336 -12.17 12.40 -2.00
N ILE A 337 -12.68 11.19 -2.00
CA ILE A 337 -13.65 10.68 -2.97
C ILE A 337 -15.04 10.83 -2.39
N THR A 338 -15.93 11.42 -3.16
CA THR A 338 -17.30 11.78 -2.78
C THR A 338 -18.27 11.31 -3.85
N PRO A 339 -19.60 11.31 -3.59
CA PRO A 339 -20.59 11.02 -4.64
C PRO A 339 -20.44 11.87 -5.90
N GLU A 340 -19.97 13.12 -5.76
CA GLU A 340 -19.87 14.06 -6.88
C GLU A 340 -18.62 13.83 -7.74
N ASN A 341 -17.57 13.17 -7.22
CA ASN A 341 -16.31 13.05 -7.94
C ASN A 341 -15.84 11.58 -8.15
N VAL A 342 -16.54 10.60 -7.61
CA VAL A 342 -16.14 9.19 -7.71
C VAL A 342 -15.97 8.74 -9.16
N ASP A 343 -16.84 9.14 -10.07
CA ASP A 343 -16.76 8.77 -11.48
C ASP A 343 -15.64 9.49 -12.24
N HIS A 344 -15.20 10.65 -11.73
CA HIS A 344 -14.04 11.33 -12.29
C HIS A 344 -12.74 10.59 -11.97
N PHE A 345 -12.58 10.09 -10.73
CA PHE A 345 -11.37 9.38 -10.31
C PHE A 345 -11.38 7.90 -10.69
N TYR A 346 -12.56 7.30 -10.77
CA TYR A 346 -12.75 5.86 -11.03
C TYR A 346 -13.80 5.62 -12.13
N PRO A 347 -13.55 6.12 -13.37
CA PRO A 347 -14.53 6.04 -14.47
C PRO A 347 -14.79 4.60 -14.95
N ASN A 348 -13.88 3.67 -14.67
CA ASN A 348 -13.95 2.29 -15.17
C ASN A 348 -14.65 1.32 -14.21
N ASP A 349 -15.04 1.75 -13.01
CA ASP A 349 -15.72 0.87 -12.04
C ASP A 349 -17.03 0.31 -12.60
N SER A 350 -17.76 1.08 -13.41
CA SER A 350 -19.01 0.64 -14.06
C SER A 350 -18.79 -0.49 -15.07
N LEU A 351 -17.59 -0.60 -15.65
CA LEU A 351 -17.23 -1.68 -16.57
C LEU A 351 -16.91 -2.98 -15.84
N LEU A 352 -16.51 -2.89 -14.56
CA LEU A 352 -16.22 -4.04 -13.70
C LEU A 352 -17.49 -4.59 -13.02
N ALA A 353 -18.56 -3.79 -12.96
CA ALA A 353 -19.84 -4.12 -12.33
C ALA A 353 -20.85 -4.77 -13.30
N ALA A 354 -20.46 -5.11 -14.53
CA ALA A 354 -21.33 -5.82 -15.45
C ALA A 354 -21.62 -7.23 -14.90
N PRO A 355 -22.88 -7.60 -14.66
CA PRO A 355 -23.22 -8.91 -14.15
C PRO A 355 -22.86 -9.97 -15.19
N GLY A 356 -22.14 -11.01 -14.75
CA GLY A 356 -22.01 -12.27 -15.47
C GLY A 356 -23.30 -13.06 -15.39
#